data_5134e7672e1b4924e98ce5b0a0f1f49b
#
_entry.id   5134e7672e1b4924e98ce5b0a0f1f49b
#
_cell.length_a   1.000
_cell.length_b   1.000
_cell.length_c   1.000
_cell.angle_alpha   90.00
_cell.angle_beta   90.00
_cell.angle_gamma   90.00
#
_symmetry.space_group_name_H-M   'P 1'
#
loop_
_entity.id
_entity.type
_entity.pdbx_description
1 polymer ?
#
loop_
_entity_poly.entity_id
_entity_poly.type
_entity_poly.pdbx_seq_one_letter_code
_entity_poly.pdbx_strand_id
1 'polypeptide(L)'
;NELLSKVRHFVSNHDVDGLKKLLYSQMESDSKQEKFHKLNIILLKIRLQDLSGEAYYSGDDLSYLTDYLFSVEYWGYYELLIFSNTLDVLKHDVFMVLAREMSRRSDFYKEIPNNRRLISSMLLNGYITCIERGKFLDALYFEKRLNQCFFTETEIYERLVFQYAQYLYRYKKETDCKAIIEM
;
A
#
# COMPACT_ATOMS: atom_id res chain seq x y z
N ASN A 1 -5.44 9.79 11.68
CA ASN A 1 -6.55 9.93 10.74
C ASN A 1 -7.64 8.92 11.12
N GLU A 2 -8.75 9.42 11.64
CA GLU A 2 -9.85 8.61 12.19
C GLU A 2 -10.45 7.66 11.13
N LEU A 3 -10.65 8.15 9.89
CA LEU A 3 -11.19 7.34 8.80
C LEU A 3 -10.36 6.08 8.55
N LEU A 4 -9.05 6.23 8.48
CA LEU A 4 -8.14 5.12 8.19
C LEU A 4 -8.04 4.11 9.33
N SER A 5 -8.21 4.57 10.57
CA SER A 5 -8.33 3.67 11.72
C SER A 5 -9.59 2.80 11.60
N LYS A 6 -10.71 3.41 11.21
CA LYS A 6 -11.97 2.69 10.94
C LYS A 6 -11.83 1.69 9.78
N VAL A 7 -11.24 2.13 8.65
CA VAL A 7 -10.98 1.24 7.49
C VAL A 7 -10.15 0.03 7.91
N ARG A 8 -9.04 0.26 8.61
CA ARG A 8 -8.17 -0.83 9.10
C ARG A 8 -8.93 -1.79 10.02
N HIS A 9 -9.74 -1.26 10.92
CA HIS A 9 -10.55 -2.06 11.84
C HIS A 9 -11.52 -2.97 11.07
N PHE A 10 -12.29 -2.43 10.13
CA PHE A 10 -13.25 -3.21 9.34
C PHE A 10 -12.55 -4.25 8.45
N VAL A 11 -11.45 -3.88 7.79
CA VAL A 11 -10.66 -4.80 6.96
C VAL A 11 -10.08 -5.94 7.81
N SER A 12 -9.49 -5.65 8.96
CA SER A 12 -8.91 -6.68 9.86
C SER A 12 -9.96 -7.65 10.42
N ASN A 13 -11.20 -7.20 10.59
CA ASN A 13 -12.30 -8.03 11.08
C ASN A 13 -13.14 -8.66 9.95
N HIS A 14 -12.77 -8.47 8.68
CA HIS A 14 -13.55 -8.90 7.50
C HIS A 14 -15.01 -8.38 7.53
N ASP A 15 -15.22 -7.18 8.10
CA ASP A 15 -16.54 -6.56 8.24
C ASP A 15 -16.91 -5.78 6.98
N VAL A 16 -17.44 -6.48 5.99
CA VAL A 16 -17.92 -5.92 4.71
C VAL A 16 -19.02 -4.91 4.94
N ASP A 17 -19.98 -5.20 5.82
CA ASP A 17 -21.15 -4.34 6.07
C ASP A 17 -20.73 -3.04 6.76
N GLY A 18 -19.83 -3.10 7.73
CA GLY A 18 -19.24 -1.93 8.36
C GLY A 18 -18.52 -1.03 7.37
N LEU A 19 -17.75 -1.63 6.45
CA LEU A 19 -17.04 -0.89 5.41
C LEU A 19 -17.98 -0.28 4.36
N LYS A 20 -19.06 -0.98 3.98
CA LYS A 20 -20.14 -0.46 3.12
C LYS A 20 -20.83 0.76 3.75
N LYS A 21 -21.22 0.66 5.01
CA LYS A 21 -21.84 1.77 5.74
C LYS A 21 -20.93 2.99 5.80
N LEU A 22 -19.63 2.77 6.04
CA LEU A 22 -18.63 3.84 6.06
C LEU A 22 -18.50 4.51 4.67
N LEU A 23 -18.48 3.72 3.59
CA LEU A 23 -18.43 4.25 2.22
C LEU A 23 -19.65 5.14 1.93
N TYR A 24 -20.86 4.65 2.18
CA TYR A 24 -22.09 5.43 1.93
C TYR A 24 -22.15 6.70 2.78
N SER A 25 -21.79 6.62 4.06
CA SER A 25 -21.70 7.79 4.93
C SER A 25 -20.72 8.84 4.40
N GLN A 26 -19.59 8.41 3.82
CA GLN A 26 -18.66 9.34 3.18
C GLN A 26 -19.22 9.93 1.89
N MET A 27 -19.93 9.16 1.08
CA MET A 27 -20.55 9.66 -0.16
C MET A 27 -21.65 10.68 0.07
N GLU A 28 -22.38 10.58 1.19
CA GLU A 28 -23.44 11.51 1.58
C GLU A 28 -22.94 12.76 2.30
N SER A 29 -21.68 12.76 2.76
CA SER A 29 -21.12 13.88 3.51
C SER A 29 -20.58 14.97 2.59
N ASP A 30 -21.00 16.22 2.83
CA ASP A 30 -20.37 17.39 2.21
C ASP A 30 -19.01 17.70 2.87
N SER A 31 -17.95 17.65 2.10
CA SER A 31 -16.62 18.00 2.58
C SER A 31 -16.11 19.27 1.95
N LYS A 32 -15.60 20.19 2.78
CA LYS A 32 -14.91 21.41 2.31
C LYS A 32 -13.62 21.13 1.54
N GLN A 33 -13.08 19.89 1.69
CA GLN A 33 -11.86 19.44 1.01
C GLN A 33 -12.19 18.37 -0.03
N GLU A 34 -12.89 18.74 -1.07
CA GLU A 34 -13.42 17.87 -2.12
C GLU A 34 -12.38 16.87 -2.67
N LYS A 35 -11.14 17.32 -2.90
CA LYS A 35 -10.05 16.51 -3.43
C LYS A 35 -9.70 15.32 -2.52
N PHE A 36 -9.45 15.57 -1.24
CA PHE A 36 -9.11 14.51 -0.28
C PHE A 36 -10.30 13.63 0.04
N HIS A 37 -11.49 14.21 0.04
CA HIS A 37 -12.74 13.47 0.21
C HIS A 37 -12.92 12.44 -0.90
N LYS A 38 -12.76 12.83 -2.15
CA LYS A 38 -12.83 11.92 -3.30
C LYS A 38 -11.79 10.82 -3.24
N LEU A 39 -10.55 11.12 -2.85
CA LEU A 39 -9.49 10.11 -2.68
C LEU A 39 -9.83 9.12 -1.55
N ASN A 40 -10.43 9.58 -0.46
CA ASN A 40 -10.87 8.72 0.64
C ASN A 40 -12.00 7.77 0.18
N ILE A 41 -12.94 8.25 -0.63
CA ILE A 41 -14.00 7.41 -1.23
C ILE A 41 -13.37 6.36 -2.16
N ILE A 42 -12.42 6.74 -2.99
CA ILE A 42 -11.72 5.79 -3.88
C ILE A 42 -10.99 4.71 -3.06
N LEU A 43 -10.30 5.09 -1.99
CA LEU A 43 -9.66 4.13 -1.10
C LEU A 43 -10.67 3.15 -0.49
N LEU A 44 -11.81 3.65 -0.01
CA LEU A 44 -12.87 2.81 0.55
C LEU A 44 -13.42 1.83 -0.49
N LYS A 45 -13.67 2.28 -1.72
CA LYS A 45 -14.12 1.43 -2.82
C LYS A 45 -13.12 0.31 -3.12
N ILE A 46 -11.81 0.64 -3.17
CA ILE A 46 -10.75 -0.33 -3.41
C ILE A 46 -10.73 -1.39 -2.30
N ARG A 47 -10.69 -0.97 -1.04
CA ARG A 47 -10.65 -1.90 0.09
C ARG A 47 -11.92 -2.74 0.22
N LEU A 48 -13.08 -2.17 -0.13
CA LEU A 48 -14.34 -2.89 -0.13
C LEU A 48 -14.38 -3.95 -1.24
N GLN A 49 -13.89 -3.62 -2.44
CA GLN A 49 -13.78 -4.59 -3.54
C GLN A 49 -12.85 -5.75 -3.18
N ASP A 50 -11.69 -5.46 -2.57
CA ASP A 50 -10.76 -6.51 -2.12
C ASP A 50 -11.41 -7.46 -1.10
N LEU A 51 -12.20 -6.89 -0.18
CA LEU A 51 -12.80 -7.66 0.90
C LEU A 51 -14.01 -8.48 0.46
N SER A 52 -14.84 -7.93 -0.45
CA SER A 52 -16.10 -8.55 -0.88
C SER A 52 -15.98 -9.34 -2.18
N GLY A 53 -15.00 -9.06 -3.02
CA GLY A 53 -14.91 -9.56 -4.39
C GLY A 53 -15.88 -8.91 -5.38
N GLU A 54 -16.73 -7.96 -4.93
CA GLU A 54 -17.67 -7.22 -5.78
C GLU A 54 -17.01 -5.97 -6.35
N ALA A 55 -17.39 -5.53 -7.56
CA ALA A 55 -16.86 -4.34 -8.19
C ALA A 55 -17.39 -3.04 -7.56
N TYR A 56 -16.52 -2.19 -7.05
CA TYR A 56 -16.85 -0.90 -6.44
C TYR A 56 -16.16 0.29 -7.08
N TYR A 57 -14.90 0.16 -7.48
CA TYR A 57 -14.18 1.24 -8.14
C TYR A 57 -14.20 1.09 -9.66
N SER A 58 -14.09 2.21 -10.37
CA SER A 58 -14.06 2.29 -11.82
C SER A 58 -12.68 2.63 -12.36
N GLY A 59 -12.52 2.57 -13.70
CA GLY A 59 -11.32 3.06 -14.38
C GLY A 59 -11.09 4.56 -14.16
N ASP A 60 -12.17 5.35 -14.05
CA ASP A 60 -12.08 6.79 -13.77
C ASP A 60 -11.60 7.05 -12.35
N ASP A 61 -11.99 6.23 -11.37
CA ASP A 61 -11.46 6.30 -10.00
C ASP A 61 -9.95 6.07 -9.98
N LEU A 62 -9.45 5.05 -10.71
CA LEU A 62 -8.02 4.78 -10.82
C LEU A 62 -7.27 5.86 -11.58
N SER A 63 -7.85 6.42 -12.63
CA SER A 63 -7.26 7.55 -13.36
C SER A 63 -7.11 8.77 -12.44
N TYR A 64 -8.17 9.12 -11.71
CA TYR A 64 -8.12 10.23 -10.75
C TYR A 64 -7.07 10.04 -9.66
N LEU A 65 -6.99 8.83 -9.08
CA LEU A 65 -5.96 8.48 -8.11
C LEU A 65 -4.55 8.62 -8.68
N THR A 66 -4.34 8.10 -9.89
CA THR A 66 -3.05 8.12 -10.58
C THR A 66 -2.62 9.55 -10.90
N ASP A 67 -3.52 10.36 -11.46
CA ASP A 67 -3.26 11.76 -11.78
C ASP A 67 -2.92 12.57 -10.52
N TYR A 68 -3.63 12.31 -9.43
CA TYR A 68 -3.29 12.91 -8.14
C TYR A 68 -1.88 12.55 -7.70
N LEU A 69 -1.53 11.27 -7.66
CA LEU A 69 -0.22 10.82 -7.19
C LEU A 69 0.93 11.34 -8.05
N PHE A 70 0.73 11.48 -9.37
CA PHE A 70 1.71 12.11 -10.25
C PHE A 70 1.83 13.63 -10.05
N SER A 71 0.77 14.30 -9.63
CA SER A 71 0.77 15.74 -9.35
C SER A 71 1.47 16.13 -8.04
N VAL A 72 1.80 15.15 -7.20
CA VAL A 72 2.39 15.39 -5.88
C VAL A 72 3.86 15.80 -6.01
N GLU A 73 4.19 17.01 -5.58
CA GLU A 73 5.56 17.49 -5.49
C GLU A 73 6.26 17.00 -4.22
N TYR A 74 5.53 16.97 -3.11
CA TYR A 74 6.02 16.58 -1.78
C TYR A 74 5.17 15.44 -1.22
N TRP A 75 5.80 14.29 -1.01
CA TRP A 75 5.15 13.11 -0.45
C TRP A 75 5.08 13.19 1.07
N GLY A 76 3.99 13.75 1.57
CA GLY A 76 3.69 13.78 3.01
C GLY A 76 3.06 12.47 3.51
N TYR A 77 2.62 12.52 4.77
CA TYR A 77 2.00 11.37 5.43
C TYR A 77 0.76 10.84 4.68
N TYR A 78 -0.08 11.75 4.16
CA TYR A 78 -1.32 11.37 3.48
C TYR A 78 -1.04 10.66 2.15
N GLU A 79 -0.13 11.19 1.35
CA GLU A 79 0.26 10.63 0.05
C GLU A 79 0.89 9.24 0.20
N LEU A 80 1.81 9.10 1.16
CA LEU A 80 2.42 7.81 1.50
C LEU A 80 1.37 6.79 1.90
N LEU A 81 0.38 7.21 2.67
CA LEU A 81 -0.67 6.36 3.17
C LEU A 81 -1.65 5.94 2.07
N ILE A 82 -2.11 6.87 1.23
CA ILE A 82 -2.97 6.55 0.08
C ILE A 82 -2.23 5.59 -0.86
N PHE A 83 -0.99 5.90 -1.24
CA PHE A 83 -0.22 5.05 -2.14
C PHE A 83 0.03 3.66 -1.55
N SER A 84 0.44 3.57 -0.28
CA SER A 84 0.67 2.28 0.40
C SER A 84 -0.58 1.38 0.42
N ASN A 85 -1.77 1.97 0.43
CA ASN A 85 -3.03 1.23 0.46
C ASN A 85 -3.70 1.06 -0.91
N THR A 86 -3.07 1.46 -2.01
CA THR A 86 -3.68 1.39 -3.35
C THR A 86 -2.71 0.91 -4.43
N LEU A 87 -1.45 0.66 -4.09
CA LEU A 87 -0.41 0.27 -5.05
C LEU A 87 -0.72 -1.05 -5.78
N ASP A 88 -1.42 -1.94 -5.12
CA ASP A 88 -1.81 -3.27 -5.60
C ASP A 88 -2.83 -3.23 -6.76
N VAL A 89 -3.64 -2.19 -6.87
CA VAL A 89 -4.61 -2.01 -7.96
C VAL A 89 -4.06 -1.20 -9.14
N LEU A 90 -2.92 -0.55 -8.99
CA LEU A 90 -2.29 0.23 -10.06
C LEU A 90 -1.66 -0.69 -11.13
N LYS A 91 -1.61 -0.23 -12.37
CA LYS A 91 -0.83 -0.89 -13.43
C LYS A 91 0.64 -0.95 -13.00
N HIS A 92 1.32 -2.05 -13.35
CA HIS A 92 2.67 -2.32 -12.84
C HIS A 92 3.70 -1.22 -13.15
N ASP A 93 3.70 -0.72 -14.38
CA ASP A 93 4.57 0.37 -14.82
C ASP A 93 4.32 1.68 -14.04
N VAL A 94 3.05 2.05 -13.87
CA VAL A 94 2.61 3.21 -13.07
C VAL A 94 3.06 3.07 -11.62
N PHE A 95 2.79 1.92 -11.01
CA PHE A 95 3.21 1.59 -9.66
C PHE A 95 4.72 1.73 -9.48
N MET A 96 5.53 1.19 -10.40
CA MET A 96 6.99 1.24 -10.32
C MET A 96 7.53 2.67 -10.45
N VAL A 97 6.96 3.50 -11.32
CA VAL A 97 7.36 4.91 -11.45
C VAL A 97 7.07 5.66 -10.16
N LEU A 98 5.86 5.53 -9.61
CA LEU A 98 5.45 6.19 -8.37
C LEU A 98 6.29 5.72 -7.17
N ALA A 99 6.58 4.41 -7.07
CA ALA A 99 7.39 3.86 -5.99
C ALA A 99 8.85 4.40 -6.02
N ARG A 100 9.43 4.56 -7.20
CA ARG A 100 10.77 5.15 -7.37
C ARG A 100 10.78 6.63 -7.02
N GLU A 101 9.79 7.39 -7.48
CA GLU A 101 9.63 8.81 -7.15
C GLU A 101 9.44 9.02 -5.65
N MET A 102 8.55 8.26 -5.02
CA MET A 102 8.35 8.30 -3.58
C MET A 102 9.65 8.01 -2.83
N SER A 103 10.37 6.94 -3.19
CA SER A 103 11.64 6.59 -2.55
C SER A 103 12.68 7.71 -2.65
N ARG A 104 12.73 8.42 -3.78
CA ARG A 104 13.65 9.54 -4.00
C ARG A 104 13.28 10.77 -3.19
N ARG A 105 11.99 11.05 -3.07
CA ARG A 105 11.47 12.27 -2.43
C ARG A 105 11.23 12.12 -0.93
N SER A 106 11.18 10.90 -0.42
CA SER A 106 10.90 10.63 1.00
C SER A 106 12.14 10.63 1.90
N ASP A 107 13.34 10.78 1.36
CA ASP A 107 14.58 10.72 2.14
C ASP A 107 14.62 11.76 3.28
N PHE A 108 14.03 12.94 3.08
CA PHE A 108 13.89 13.96 4.11
C PHE A 108 12.95 13.60 5.26
N TYR A 109 12.03 12.67 5.07
CA TYR A 109 11.00 12.32 6.05
C TYR A 109 11.30 11.04 6.83
N LYS A 110 12.41 10.36 6.52
CA LYS A 110 12.80 9.10 7.19
C LYS A 110 13.11 9.29 8.68
N GLU A 111 13.49 10.48 9.10
CA GLU A 111 13.77 10.80 10.49
C GLU A 111 12.51 10.90 11.36
N ILE A 112 11.33 11.10 10.74
CA ILE A 112 10.06 11.14 11.43
C ILE A 112 9.54 9.70 11.60
N PRO A 113 9.38 9.18 12.85
CA PRO A 113 9.07 7.77 13.10
C PRO A 113 7.82 7.26 12.36
N ASN A 114 6.74 8.05 12.35
CA ASN A 114 5.50 7.66 11.67
C ASN A 114 5.66 7.56 10.14
N ASN A 115 6.42 8.45 9.53
CA ASN A 115 6.69 8.41 8.10
C ASN A 115 7.61 7.24 7.75
N ARG A 116 8.61 6.95 8.59
CA ARG A 116 9.49 5.79 8.41
C ARG A 116 8.71 4.49 8.37
N ARG A 117 7.75 4.27 9.30
CA ARG A 117 6.89 3.08 9.28
C ARG A 117 6.05 2.99 8.01
N LEU A 118 5.50 4.11 7.54
CA LEU A 118 4.73 4.11 6.29
C LEU A 118 5.60 3.78 5.08
N ILE A 119 6.82 4.33 5.02
CA ILE A 119 7.79 4.03 3.95
C ILE A 119 8.14 2.54 3.98
N SER A 120 8.47 1.99 5.15
CA SER A 120 8.76 0.56 5.29
C SER A 120 7.57 -0.32 4.88
N SER A 121 6.36 0.02 5.32
CA SER A 121 5.13 -0.70 4.92
C SER A 121 4.90 -0.62 3.42
N MET A 122 5.08 0.54 2.80
CA MET A 122 4.94 0.69 1.35
C MET A 122 5.98 -0.15 0.59
N LEU A 123 7.25 -0.15 1.04
CA LEU A 123 8.30 -0.97 0.42
C LEU A 123 8.00 -2.46 0.55
N LEU A 124 7.47 -2.91 1.70
CA LEU A 124 7.05 -4.30 1.93
C LEU A 124 5.88 -4.68 1.02
N ASN A 125 4.84 -3.85 0.96
CA ASN A 125 3.70 -4.08 0.08
C ASN A 125 4.14 -4.12 -1.39
N GLY A 126 5.04 -3.22 -1.79
CA GLY A 126 5.61 -3.19 -3.14
C GLY A 126 6.42 -4.45 -3.46
N TYR A 127 7.22 -4.95 -2.52
CA TYR A 127 7.97 -6.19 -2.66
C TYR A 127 7.04 -7.37 -2.89
N ILE A 128 6.04 -7.54 -2.02
CA ILE A 128 5.04 -8.61 -2.11
C ILE A 128 4.27 -8.52 -3.44
N THR A 129 3.78 -7.34 -3.80
CA THR A 129 3.04 -7.12 -5.07
C THR A 129 3.88 -7.51 -6.28
N CYS A 130 5.17 -7.18 -6.31
CA CYS A 130 6.07 -7.61 -7.39
C CYS A 130 6.22 -9.13 -7.44
N ILE A 131 6.35 -9.80 -6.29
CA ILE A 131 6.45 -11.27 -6.20
C ILE A 131 5.15 -11.92 -6.70
N GLU A 132 3.99 -11.42 -6.28
CA GLU A 132 2.68 -11.93 -6.68
C GLU A 132 2.45 -11.80 -8.19
N ARG A 133 2.91 -10.69 -8.77
CA ARG A 133 2.86 -10.43 -10.22
C ARG A 133 3.95 -11.15 -11.04
N GLY A 134 4.85 -11.92 -10.41
CA GLY A 134 5.97 -12.57 -11.07
C GLY A 134 7.04 -11.60 -11.61
N LYS A 135 7.06 -10.35 -11.11
CA LYS A 135 8.01 -9.29 -11.52
C LYS A 135 9.27 -9.33 -10.65
N PHE A 136 10.01 -10.42 -10.70
CA PHE A 136 11.12 -10.72 -9.80
C PHE A 136 12.27 -9.71 -9.86
N LEU A 137 12.56 -9.12 -11.04
CA LEU A 137 13.60 -8.09 -11.15
C LEU A 137 13.20 -6.80 -10.42
N ASP A 138 11.93 -6.41 -10.50
CA ASP A 138 11.42 -5.25 -9.78
C ASP A 138 11.30 -5.54 -8.27
N ALA A 139 11.03 -6.79 -7.88
CA ALA A 139 11.07 -7.21 -6.48
C ALA A 139 12.46 -6.96 -5.86
N LEU A 140 13.55 -7.26 -6.56
CA LEU A 140 14.92 -6.99 -6.08
C LEU A 140 15.19 -5.50 -5.79
N TYR A 141 14.52 -4.59 -6.51
CA TYR A 141 14.61 -3.16 -6.19
C TYR A 141 14.09 -2.86 -4.79
N PHE A 142 12.92 -3.41 -4.45
CA PHE A 142 12.32 -3.24 -3.11
C PHE A 142 13.14 -3.94 -2.03
N GLU A 143 13.61 -5.16 -2.28
CA GLU A 143 14.47 -5.89 -1.35
C GLU A 143 15.73 -5.09 -1.00
N LYS A 144 16.41 -4.53 -2.00
CA LYS A 144 17.57 -3.68 -1.78
C LYS A 144 17.26 -2.46 -0.91
N ARG A 145 16.08 -1.82 -1.14
CA ARG A 145 15.63 -0.66 -0.35
C ARG A 145 15.28 -1.05 1.07
N LEU A 146 14.59 -2.19 1.26
CA LEU A 146 14.25 -2.72 2.58
C LEU A 146 15.48 -3.05 3.42
N ASN A 147 16.52 -3.64 2.81
CA ASN A 147 17.79 -3.89 3.49
C ASN A 147 18.52 -2.60 3.91
N GLN A 148 18.21 -1.46 3.29
CA GLN A 148 18.73 -0.14 3.67
C GLN A 148 17.84 0.56 4.71
N CYS A 149 16.62 0.09 4.92
CA CYS A 149 15.76 0.57 6.00
C CYS A 149 16.30 0.00 7.31
N PHE A 150 16.71 0.87 8.21
CA PHE A 150 17.06 0.47 9.57
C PHE A 150 15.77 0.13 10.33
N PHE A 151 15.46 -1.15 10.39
CA PHE A 151 14.41 -1.63 11.28
C PHE A 151 14.92 -1.48 12.71
N THR A 152 14.29 -0.63 13.49
CA THR A 152 14.58 -0.51 14.92
C THR A 152 14.16 -1.79 15.64
N GLU A 153 14.63 -2.00 16.87
CA GLU A 153 14.24 -3.17 17.67
C GLU A 153 12.72 -3.28 17.89
N THR A 154 12.01 -2.16 17.78
CA THR A 154 10.55 -2.08 17.95
C THR A 154 9.77 -2.49 16.71
N GLU A 155 10.41 -2.65 15.53
CA GLU A 155 9.78 -2.98 14.25
C GLU A 155 9.83 -4.49 13.96
N ILE A 156 9.51 -5.31 14.97
CA ILE A 156 9.54 -6.79 14.87
C ILE A 156 8.57 -7.29 13.79
N TYR A 157 7.38 -6.70 13.72
CA TYR A 157 6.36 -7.08 12.74
C TYR A 157 6.87 -6.90 11.30
N GLU A 158 7.43 -5.74 10.99
CA GLU A 158 7.96 -5.41 9.66
C GLU A 158 9.11 -6.36 9.27
N ARG A 159 9.95 -6.73 10.22
CA ARG A 159 11.03 -7.72 10.00
C ARG A 159 10.49 -9.11 9.67
N LEU A 160 9.49 -9.57 10.44
CA LEU A 160 8.86 -10.88 10.19
C LEU A 160 8.18 -10.90 8.82
N VAL A 161 7.45 -9.84 8.46
CA VAL A 161 6.82 -9.74 7.14
C VAL A 161 7.87 -9.71 6.02
N PHE A 162 8.99 -9.03 6.21
CA PHE A 162 10.08 -9.00 5.24
C PHE A 162 10.73 -10.39 5.06
N GLN A 163 11.02 -11.08 6.16
CA GLN A 163 11.55 -12.44 6.12
C GLN A 163 10.58 -13.39 5.40
N TYR A 164 9.29 -13.33 5.74
CA TYR A 164 8.25 -14.08 5.05
C TYR A 164 8.26 -13.81 3.53
N ALA A 165 8.30 -12.54 3.13
CA ALA A 165 8.30 -12.15 1.73
C ALA A 165 9.56 -12.65 0.97
N GLN A 166 10.72 -12.73 1.64
CA GLN A 166 11.94 -13.32 1.07
C GLN A 166 11.80 -14.83 0.82
N TYR A 167 11.14 -15.57 1.73
CA TYR A 167 10.83 -16.97 1.51
C TYR A 167 9.82 -17.16 0.37
N LEU A 168 8.78 -16.32 0.31
CA LEU A 168 7.81 -16.32 -0.77
C LEU A 168 8.47 -16.05 -2.13
N TYR A 169 9.43 -15.10 -2.19
CA TYR A 169 10.22 -14.81 -3.39
C TYR A 169 10.98 -16.04 -3.88
N ARG A 170 11.73 -16.72 -2.99
CA ARG A 170 12.47 -17.94 -3.33
C ARG A 170 11.54 -19.03 -3.81
N TYR A 171 10.45 -19.27 -3.11
CA TYR A 171 9.45 -20.27 -3.50
C TYR A 171 8.89 -20.01 -4.89
N LYS A 172 8.41 -18.79 -5.16
CA LYS A 172 7.79 -18.48 -6.46
C LYS A 172 8.79 -18.40 -7.63
N LYS A 173 10.01 -17.97 -7.38
CA LYS A 173 11.04 -17.85 -8.41
C LYS A 173 11.73 -19.18 -8.74
N GLU A 174 12.05 -19.96 -7.72
CA GLU A 174 12.92 -21.13 -7.82
C GLU A 174 12.16 -22.44 -7.69
N THR A 175 10.86 -22.37 -7.42
CA THR A 175 10.00 -23.53 -7.06
C THR A 175 10.63 -24.32 -5.89
N ASP A 176 11.31 -23.61 -5.00
CA ASP A 176 12.03 -24.19 -3.87
C ASP A 176 11.07 -24.48 -2.72
N CYS A 177 10.58 -25.73 -2.67
CA CYS A 177 9.69 -26.19 -1.60
C CYS A 177 10.34 -26.13 -0.22
N LYS A 178 11.68 -26.11 -0.11
CA LYS A 178 12.39 -26.00 1.18
C LYS A 178 12.19 -24.61 1.78
N ALA A 179 12.06 -23.58 0.97
CA ALA A 179 11.81 -22.23 1.44
C ALA A 179 10.50 -22.09 2.24
N ILE A 180 9.50 -22.96 2.00
CA ILE A 180 8.25 -22.99 2.78
C ILE A 180 8.46 -23.68 4.14
N ILE A 181 9.31 -24.68 4.20
CA ILE A 181 9.54 -25.46 5.44
C ILE A 181 10.36 -24.63 6.45
N GLU A 182 11.21 -23.72 5.94
CA GLU A 182 12.02 -22.80 6.76
C GLU A 182 11.24 -21.58 7.27
N MET A 183 10.00 -21.37 6.79
CA MET A 183 9.11 -20.28 7.12
C MET A 183 8.35 -20.50 8.43
#